data_b3541031591ab3171b6393fb875b5947
#
_entry.id   b3541031591ab3171b6393fb875b5947
#
_cell.length_a   1.000
_cell.length_b   1.000
_cell.length_c   1.000
_cell.angle_alpha   90.00
_cell.angle_beta   90.00
_cell.angle_gamma   90.00
#
_symmetry.space_group_name_H-M   'P 1'
#
loop_
_entity.id
_entity.type
_entity.pdbx_description
1 polymer ?
#
loop_
_entity_poly.entity_id
_entity_poly.type
_entity_poly.pdbx_seq_one_letter_code
_entity_poly.pdbx_strand_id
1 'polypeptide(L)'
;MKMNAASIKNQKAEWEALGVKLPAFDHEAMTANTKAHPMWVHFGAGNIFRGFIAALQQRLLNEGLSDRGIIAADTFDYDIIDKIYTPFDNLTMNVTLNHDGTTSR
;
A
#
# COMPACT_ATOMS: atom_id res chain seq x y z
N MET A 1 3.60 -17.19 1.56
CA MET A 1 4.23 -16.01 0.90
C MET A 1 4.31 -14.85 1.87
N LYS A 2 5.42 -14.14 1.89
CA LYS A 2 5.54 -12.91 2.67
C LYS A 2 5.11 -11.72 1.79
N MET A 3 4.31 -10.80 2.32
CA MET A 3 3.91 -9.59 1.60
C MET A 3 5.06 -8.58 1.57
N ASN A 4 5.73 -8.50 0.43
CA ASN A 4 6.79 -7.52 0.16
C ASN A 4 6.85 -7.24 -1.34
N ALA A 5 7.67 -6.26 -1.74
CA ALA A 5 7.77 -5.83 -3.14
C ALA A 5 8.20 -6.98 -4.08
N ALA A 6 9.17 -7.80 -3.66
CA ALA A 6 9.63 -8.93 -4.46
C ALA A 6 8.53 -9.98 -4.64
N SER A 7 7.78 -10.29 -3.60
CA SER A 7 6.70 -11.27 -3.63
C SER A 7 5.55 -10.85 -4.55
N ILE A 8 5.10 -9.61 -4.48
CA ILE A 8 4.01 -9.16 -5.35
C ILE A 8 4.42 -9.09 -6.82
N LYS A 9 5.70 -8.93 -7.11
CA LYS A 9 6.24 -8.95 -8.47
C LYS A 9 6.42 -10.37 -9.00
N ASN A 10 7.04 -11.26 -8.21
CA ASN A 10 7.45 -12.59 -8.64
C ASN A 10 6.39 -13.66 -8.45
N GLN A 11 5.45 -13.45 -7.52
CA GLN A 11 4.38 -14.39 -7.18
C GLN A 11 2.99 -13.81 -7.45
N LYS A 12 2.89 -12.99 -8.48
CA LYS A 12 1.67 -12.28 -8.84
C LYS A 12 0.47 -13.20 -9.01
N ALA A 13 0.65 -14.29 -9.76
CA ALA A 13 -0.44 -15.24 -10.01
C ALA A 13 -0.93 -15.92 -8.73
N GLU A 14 -0.02 -16.20 -7.79
CA GLU A 14 -0.37 -16.81 -6.51
C GLU A 14 -1.18 -15.86 -5.63
N TRP A 15 -0.79 -14.58 -5.59
CA TRP A 15 -1.55 -13.55 -4.88
C TRP A 15 -2.95 -13.36 -5.48
N GLU A 16 -3.04 -13.29 -6.80
CA GLU A 16 -4.31 -13.13 -7.50
C GLU A 16 -5.23 -14.33 -7.28
N ALA A 17 -4.68 -15.55 -7.22
CA ALA A 17 -5.43 -16.76 -6.94
C ALA A 17 -6.06 -16.74 -5.53
N LEU A 18 -5.47 -16.02 -4.58
CA LEU A 18 -6.03 -15.81 -3.25
C LEU A 18 -7.11 -14.69 -3.19
N GLY A 19 -7.41 -14.08 -4.31
CA GLY A 19 -8.39 -12.99 -4.38
C GLY A 19 -7.84 -11.63 -3.99
N VAL A 20 -6.53 -11.47 -3.90
CA VAL A 20 -5.88 -10.20 -3.57
C VAL A 20 -5.74 -9.35 -4.83
N LYS A 21 -6.19 -8.11 -4.77
CA LYS A 21 -6.01 -7.14 -5.85
C LYS A 21 -4.68 -6.43 -5.66
N LEU A 22 -3.74 -6.69 -6.57
CA LEU A 22 -2.42 -6.09 -6.51
C LEU A 22 -2.38 -4.71 -7.17
N PRO A 23 -1.39 -3.85 -6.79
CA PRO A 23 -1.20 -2.58 -7.48
C PRO A 23 -1.02 -2.79 -8.99
N ALA A 24 -1.70 -1.97 -9.79
CA ALA A 24 -1.62 -2.01 -11.25
C ALA A 24 -0.51 -1.10 -11.81
N PHE A 25 0.25 -0.44 -10.94
CA PHE A 25 1.36 0.44 -11.29
C PHE A 25 2.69 -0.19 -10.87
N ASP A 26 3.79 0.35 -11.38
CA ASP A 26 5.14 -0.08 -10.99
C ASP A 26 5.50 0.48 -9.61
N HIS A 27 5.46 -0.37 -8.59
CA HIS A 27 5.75 0.02 -7.21
C HIS A 27 7.16 0.57 -7.02
N GLU A 28 8.16 -0.02 -7.69
CA GLU A 28 9.55 0.45 -7.58
C GLU A 28 9.72 1.83 -8.21
N ALA A 29 9.15 2.04 -9.39
CA ALA A 29 9.21 3.34 -10.06
C ALA A 29 8.48 4.41 -9.28
N MET A 30 7.30 4.10 -8.73
CA MET A 30 6.53 5.03 -7.89
C MET A 30 7.32 5.41 -6.64
N THR A 31 7.96 4.45 -5.97
CA THR A 31 8.76 4.69 -4.78
C THR A 31 9.95 5.60 -5.09
N ALA A 32 10.66 5.36 -6.20
CA ALA A 32 11.77 6.19 -6.63
C ALA A 32 11.32 7.61 -6.95
N ASN A 33 10.21 7.76 -7.67
CA ASN A 33 9.63 9.07 -8.01
C ASN A 33 9.22 9.84 -6.76
N THR A 34 8.63 9.17 -5.78
CA THR A 34 8.20 9.78 -4.53
C THR A 34 9.39 10.30 -3.73
N LYS A 35 10.47 9.53 -3.65
CA LYS A 35 11.70 9.95 -2.96
C LYS A 35 12.39 11.10 -3.66
N ALA A 36 12.42 11.10 -4.98
CA ALA A 36 13.07 12.14 -5.78
C ALA A 36 12.28 13.46 -5.78
N HIS A 37 10.95 13.38 -5.83
CA HIS A 37 10.05 14.54 -5.95
C HIS A 37 8.82 14.38 -5.07
N PRO A 38 8.96 14.43 -3.72
CA PRO A 38 7.83 14.26 -2.83
C PRO A 38 6.79 15.37 -3.02
N MET A 39 5.52 14.99 -3.11
CA MET A 39 4.41 15.93 -3.25
C MET A 39 3.46 15.89 -2.06
N TRP A 40 3.42 14.80 -1.32
CA TRP A 40 2.46 14.62 -0.25
C TRP A 40 3.12 13.91 0.92
N VAL A 41 3.21 14.61 2.04
CA VAL A 41 3.63 14.04 3.32
C VAL A 41 2.43 14.04 4.25
N HIS A 42 2.09 12.88 4.79
CA HIS A 42 0.96 12.71 5.69
C HIS A 42 1.49 12.36 7.09
N PHE A 43 1.07 13.13 8.08
CA PHE A 43 1.41 12.86 9.48
C PHE A 43 0.35 11.95 10.09
N GLY A 44 0.77 10.78 10.52
CA GLY A 44 -0.10 9.72 11.00
C GLY A 44 -0.10 8.52 10.06
N ALA A 45 0.21 7.36 10.60
CA ALA A 45 0.41 6.14 9.82
C ALA A 45 -0.48 4.98 10.31
N GLY A 46 -1.60 5.32 10.97
CA GLY A 46 -2.52 4.35 11.56
C GLY A 46 -3.50 3.72 10.57
N ASN A 47 -4.52 3.07 11.12
CA ASN A 47 -5.49 2.31 10.34
C ASN A 47 -6.30 3.18 9.36
N ILE A 48 -6.69 4.38 9.77
CA ILE A 48 -7.46 5.28 8.90
C ILE A 48 -6.63 5.70 7.70
N PHE A 49 -5.35 6.03 7.92
CA PHE A 49 -4.46 6.35 6.80
C PHE A 49 -4.34 5.17 5.84
N ARG A 50 -4.01 3.97 6.35
CA ARG A 50 -3.80 2.79 5.51
C ARG A 50 -5.07 2.34 4.78
N GLY A 51 -6.21 2.33 5.48
CA GLY A 51 -7.46 1.81 4.94
C GLY A 51 -8.24 2.79 4.07
N PHE A 52 -7.97 4.08 4.17
CA PHE A 52 -8.73 5.11 3.46
C PHE A 52 -7.84 5.99 2.59
N ILE A 53 -6.96 6.79 3.19
CA ILE A 53 -6.19 7.80 2.44
C ILE A 53 -5.20 7.15 1.47
N ALA A 54 -4.43 6.16 1.94
CA ALA A 54 -3.48 5.45 1.09
C ALA A 54 -4.20 4.66 -0.01
N ALA A 55 -5.37 4.07 0.30
CA ALA A 55 -6.16 3.35 -0.69
C ALA A 55 -6.68 4.28 -1.81
N LEU A 56 -7.07 5.52 -1.49
CA LEU A 56 -7.46 6.50 -2.49
C LEU A 56 -6.29 6.87 -3.40
N GLN A 57 -5.11 7.08 -2.83
CA GLN A 57 -3.92 7.39 -3.63
C GLN A 57 -3.53 6.20 -4.52
N GLN A 58 -3.66 4.98 -4.03
CA GLN A 58 -3.41 3.80 -4.86
C GLN A 58 -4.35 3.73 -6.06
N ARG A 59 -5.61 4.10 -5.90
CA ARG A 59 -6.55 4.17 -7.03
C ARG A 59 -6.10 5.18 -8.08
N LEU A 60 -5.61 6.35 -7.66
CA LEU A 60 -5.06 7.33 -8.59
C LEU A 60 -3.84 6.79 -9.33
N LEU A 61 -2.96 6.08 -8.63
CA LEU A 61 -1.79 5.44 -9.24
C LEU A 61 -2.18 4.34 -10.22
N ASN A 62 -3.17 3.50 -9.86
CA ASN A 62 -3.67 2.43 -10.74
C ASN A 62 -4.27 2.97 -12.03
N GLU A 63 -4.91 4.13 -11.97
CA GLU A 63 -5.57 4.77 -13.12
C GLU A 63 -4.62 5.66 -13.93
N GLY A 64 -3.35 5.75 -13.53
CA GLY A 64 -2.36 6.56 -14.22
C GLY A 64 -2.52 8.06 -14.00
N LEU A 65 -3.30 8.49 -13.01
CA LEU A 65 -3.54 9.90 -12.71
C LEU A 65 -2.46 10.50 -11.80
N SER A 66 -1.59 9.67 -11.23
CA SER A 66 -0.45 10.09 -10.42
C SER A 66 0.69 9.11 -10.63
N ASP A 67 1.92 9.57 -10.44
CA ASP A 67 3.14 8.74 -10.49
C ASP A 67 3.89 8.72 -9.16
N ARG A 68 3.31 9.30 -8.12
CA ARG A 68 3.93 9.43 -6.79
C ARG A 68 2.98 8.97 -5.69
N GLY A 69 3.55 8.33 -4.67
CA GLY A 69 2.83 7.93 -3.48
C GLY A 69 2.87 8.99 -2.39
N ILE A 70 2.47 8.57 -1.20
CA ILE A 70 2.46 9.41 0.00
C ILE A 70 3.64 9.01 0.88
N ILE A 71 4.35 10.00 1.43
CA ILE A 71 5.31 9.78 2.51
C ILE A 71 4.54 9.87 3.82
N ALA A 72 4.43 8.75 4.54
CA ALA A 72 3.78 8.71 5.84
C ALA A 72 4.82 8.92 6.95
N ALA A 73 4.49 9.76 7.91
CA ALA A 73 5.33 10.04 9.07
C ALA A 73 4.52 9.85 10.35
N ASP A 74 5.15 9.27 11.37
CA ASP A 74 4.54 9.13 12.69
C ASP A 74 5.49 9.69 13.75
N THR A 75 4.97 10.54 14.63
CA THR A 75 5.77 11.21 15.65
C THR A 75 5.65 10.59 17.04
N PHE A 76 4.73 9.64 17.24
CA PHE A 76 4.45 9.05 18.54
C PHE A 76 4.64 7.54 18.59
N ASP A 77 4.24 6.83 17.55
CA ASP A 77 4.24 5.37 17.51
C ASP A 77 5.25 4.86 16.50
N TYR A 78 6.51 4.73 16.93
CA TYR A 78 7.58 4.21 16.08
C TYR A 78 7.43 2.70 15.82
N ASP A 79 6.72 1.97 16.69
CA ASP A 79 6.46 0.54 16.51
C ASP A 79 5.64 0.27 15.24
N ILE A 80 4.72 1.17 14.89
CA ILE A 80 3.96 1.05 13.63
C ILE A 80 4.90 0.99 12.43
N ILE A 81 5.91 1.86 12.40
CA ILE A 81 6.86 1.88 11.28
C ILE A 81 7.68 0.59 11.26
N ASP A 82 8.21 0.16 12.40
CA ASP A 82 9.12 -0.98 12.47
C ASP A 82 8.41 -2.32 12.27
N LYS A 83 7.14 -2.46 12.69
CA LYS A 83 6.43 -3.74 12.69
C LYS A 83 5.43 -3.88 11.55
N ILE A 84 4.85 -2.76 11.09
CA ILE A 84 3.76 -2.79 10.10
C ILE A 84 4.23 -2.34 8.72
N TYR A 85 5.11 -1.37 8.63
CA TYR A 85 5.55 -0.83 7.34
C TYR A 85 6.84 -1.45 6.83
N THR A 86 7.92 -1.37 7.60
CA THR A 86 9.26 -1.75 7.16
C THR A 86 9.37 -3.21 6.73
N PRO A 87 8.85 -4.20 7.48
CA PRO A 87 8.97 -5.61 7.09
C PRO A 87 8.23 -5.96 5.80
N PHE A 88 7.27 -5.14 5.38
CA PHE A 88 6.40 -5.41 4.23
C PHE A 88 6.60 -4.42 3.08
N ASP A 89 7.72 -3.71 3.02
CA ASP A 89 8.02 -2.69 2.00
C ASP A 89 6.90 -1.65 1.87
N ASN A 90 6.34 -1.22 3.01
CA ASN A 90 5.23 -0.26 3.10
C ASN A 90 3.94 -0.73 2.42
N LEU A 91 3.78 -2.02 2.20
CA LEU A 91 2.55 -2.60 1.66
C LEU A 91 1.59 -2.97 2.78
N THR A 92 0.31 -2.83 2.51
CA THR A 92 -0.77 -3.21 3.43
C THR A 92 -1.86 -3.93 2.64
N MET A 93 -2.39 -5.01 3.20
CA MET A 93 -3.57 -5.67 2.63
C MET A 93 -4.82 -5.12 3.30
N ASN A 94 -5.71 -4.52 2.50
CA ASN A 94 -7.03 -4.09 2.98
C ASN A 94 -8.03 -5.22 2.77
N VAL A 95 -8.75 -5.56 3.82
CA VAL A 95 -9.82 -6.56 3.78
C VAL A 95 -11.13 -5.86 4.15
N THR A 96 -12.11 -5.93 3.26
CA THR A 96 -13.42 -5.35 3.48
C THR A 96 -14.44 -6.45 3.81
N LEU A 97 -15.18 -6.28 4.90
CA LEU A 97 -16.29 -7.14 5.25
C LEU A 97 -17.56 -6.59 4.60
N ASN A 98 -18.18 -7.37 3.73
CA ASN A 98 -19.39 -6.96 3.02
C ASN A 98 -20.65 -7.33 3.80
N HIS A 99 -21.78 -6.70 3.46
CA HIS A 99 -23.07 -6.95 4.12
C HIS A 99 -23.55 -8.39 4.04
N ASP A 100 -23.18 -9.10 2.98
CA ASP A 100 -23.58 -10.49 2.75
C ASP A 100 -22.67 -11.52 3.42
N GLY A 101 -21.71 -11.08 4.21
CA GLY A 101 -20.75 -11.94 4.90
C GLY A 101 -19.53 -12.31 4.10
N THR A 102 -19.42 -11.89 2.84
CA THR A 102 -18.19 -12.08 2.02
C THR A 102 -17.13 -11.05 2.36
N THR A 103 -15.90 -11.31 1.93
CA THR A 103 -14.78 -10.38 2.11
C THR A 103 -14.20 -9.95 0.77
N SER A 104 -13.74 -8.70 0.69
CA SER A 104 -12.99 -8.18 -0.46
C SER A 104 -11.56 -7.83 0.00
N ARG A 105 -10.57 -8.12 -0.83
CA ARG A 105 -9.16 -7.91 -0.49
C ARG A 105 -8.41 -7.04 -1.49
#